data_659f6bd94c483020cd38862fcfaaf2fa
#
_entry.id   659f6bd94c483020cd38862fcfaaf2fa
#
_cell.length_a   1.000
_cell.length_b   1.000
_cell.length_c   1.000
_cell.angle_alpha   90.00
_cell.angle_beta   90.00
_cell.angle_gamma   90.00
#
_symmetry.space_group_name_H-M   'P 1'
#
loop_
_entity.id
_entity.type
_entity.pdbx_description
1 polymer ?
#
loop_
_entity_poly.entity_id
_entity_poly.type
_entity_poly.pdbx_seq_one_letter_code
_entity_poly.pdbx_strand_id
1 'polypeptide(L)'
;MASDSPKHRALLSVAIAALSFIGCAWGGVGPEDSGYDIPAANLRIRDPYVFADKESGKYYMHANGFKLSDAEISKFGVGRRALYAYESKDLKNWKLLGPSFIAPADFWGKSDFWAPDMFYIDGKYYIIATFSAEKPSIKTVSGKLVPMRGCAVLVSDRPDKGFKPLSGKPITPENWMALDGTLFEDGDGELWLLYCREWLQVGDGEIVAQKISRDMKKTLGEPKVLFKASSAPWIADKSGTHVTDAPVVNRLPDGTLYMTWSSFSGKYRIGAAKSPSGKIDGEWVHFPRALNDDDGGHAMVFKTFSGDTKISYHSPNSKNETLTIRDFGFKDDKFFIGDK
;
A
#
# COMPACT_ATOMS: atom_id res chain seq x y z
N MET A 1 27.51 -66.38 -49.80
CA MET A 1 26.89 -67.59 -49.24
C MET A 1 25.71 -67.00 -48.42
N ALA A 2 24.51 -66.93 -49.06
CA ALA A 2 23.40 -67.92 -49.02
C ALA A 2 23.07 -68.27 -47.57
N SER A 3 21.89 -68.14 -47.05
CA SER A 3 20.53 -68.34 -47.52
C SER A 3 19.55 -67.85 -46.45
N ASP A 4 18.52 -67.26 -46.85
CA ASP A 4 17.13 -67.78 -47.03
C ASP A 4 16.18 -67.65 -45.80
N SER A 5 15.14 -66.96 -46.10
CA SER A 5 13.84 -66.78 -45.40
C SER A 5 13.04 -68.11 -45.33
N PRO A 6 11.95 -68.24 -44.53
CA PRO A 6 10.67 -67.79 -45.05
C PRO A 6 9.63 -67.20 -44.05
N LYS A 7 8.68 -66.58 -44.68
CA LYS A 7 7.41 -66.02 -44.26
C LYS A 7 6.45 -67.00 -43.58
N HIS A 8 5.74 -66.55 -42.53
CA HIS A 8 4.38 -67.04 -42.27
C HIS A 8 3.45 -65.87 -41.92
N ARG A 9 2.40 -65.78 -42.72
CA ARG A 9 1.19 -64.98 -42.53
C ARG A 9 0.34 -65.61 -41.43
N ALA A 10 -0.16 -64.78 -40.52
CA ALA A 10 -1.30 -65.12 -39.66
C ALA A 10 -2.35 -64.02 -39.73
N LEU A 11 -3.57 -64.49 -39.94
CA LEU A 11 -4.78 -63.72 -40.21
C LEU A 11 -5.24 -62.88 -39.03
N LEU A 12 -5.65 -61.70 -39.34
CA LEU A 12 -6.29 -60.78 -38.42
C LEU A 12 -7.78 -61.09 -38.30
N SER A 13 -8.23 -61.49 -37.13
CA SER A 13 -9.67 -61.53 -36.79
C SER A 13 -10.05 -60.19 -36.13
N VAL A 14 -10.92 -59.45 -36.79
CA VAL A 14 -11.49 -58.17 -36.27
C VAL A 14 -12.65 -58.53 -35.36
N ALA A 15 -12.51 -58.27 -34.07
CA ALA A 15 -13.62 -58.24 -33.12
C ALA A 15 -14.10 -56.81 -32.95
N ILE A 16 -15.31 -56.51 -33.41
CA ILE A 16 -15.98 -55.22 -33.20
C ILE A 16 -16.55 -55.24 -31.76
N ALA A 17 -15.94 -54.50 -30.87
CA ALA A 17 -16.49 -54.23 -29.55
C ALA A 17 -17.36 -52.94 -29.61
N ALA A 18 -18.65 -53.11 -29.40
CA ALA A 18 -19.59 -52.03 -29.24
C ALA A 18 -19.28 -51.27 -27.93
N LEU A 19 -18.74 -50.07 -28.03
CA LEU A 19 -18.60 -49.16 -26.92
C LEU A 19 -19.94 -48.49 -26.64
N SER A 20 -20.59 -48.89 -25.56
CA SER A 20 -21.73 -48.16 -24.97
C SER A 20 -21.22 -46.82 -24.39
N PHE A 21 -21.62 -45.74 -24.99
CA PHE A 21 -21.44 -44.38 -24.42
C PHE A 21 -22.30 -44.27 -23.17
N ILE A 22 -21.69 -44.41 -22.00
CA ILE A 22 -22.25 -43.90 -20.73
C ILE A 22 -22.03 -42.41 -20.75
N GLY A 23 -23.11 -41.67 -20.95
CA GLY A 23 -23.13 -40.21 -20.81
C GLY A 23 -22.76 -39.82 -19.38
N CYS A 24 -21.51 -39.43 -19.13
CA CYS A 24 -21.18 -38.66 -17.93
C CYS A 24 -21.87 -37.31 -18.08
N ALA A 25 -22.96 -37.12 -17.32
CA ALA A 25 -23.49 -35.83 -17.07
C ALA A 25 -22.38 -34.98 -16.44
N TRP A 26 -21.91 -34.01 -17.17
CA TRP A 26 -21.10 -32.94 -16.61
C TRP A 26 -22.02 -32.17 -15.64
N GLY A 27 -21.96 -32.55 -14.35
CA GLY A 27 -22.45 -31.71 -13.30
C GLY A 27 -21.70 -30.37 -13.42
N GLY A 28 -22.37 -29.32 -13.84
CA GLY A 28 -21.86 -27.98 -13.78
C GLY A 28 -21.43 -27.74 -12.34
N VAL A 29 -20.12 -27.61 -12.11
CA VAL A 29 -19.59 -27.01 -10.89
C VAL A 29 -20.17 -25.61 -10.93
N GLY A 30 -21.15 -25.34 -10.05
CA GLY A 30 -21.61 -23.98 -9.80
C GLY A 30 -20.37 -23.12 -9.49
N PRO A 31 -20.41 -21.82 -9.68
CA PRO A 31 -19.27 -20.98 -9.38
C PRO A 31 -18.84 -21.30 -7.96
N GLU A 32 -17.63 -21.87 -7.80
CA GLU A 32 -17.02 -22.01 -6.49
C GLU A 32 -17.10 -20.64 -5.84
N ASP A 33 -17.72 -20.54 -4.66
CA ASP A 33 -17.73 -19.34 -3.85
C ASP A 33 -16.27 -19.01 -3.56
N SER A 34 -15.68 -18.18 -4.41
CA SER A 34 -14.25 -17.87 -4.36
C SER A 34 -13.91 -17.06 -3.11
N GLY A 35 -14.94 -16.60 -2.38
CA GLY A 35 -14.81 -15.68 -1.24
C GLY A 35 -14.24 -14.30 -1.63
N TYR A 36 -14.12 -14.00 -2.93
CA TYR A 36 -13.78 -12.68 -3.46
C TYR A 36 -15.09 -11.97 -3.83
N ASP A 37 -15.78 -11.49 -2.82
CA ASP A 37 -17.16 -11.01 -2.90
C ASP A 37 -17.30 -9.50 -2.73
N ILE A 38 -16.19 -8.77 -2.49
CA ILE A 38 -16.20 -7.32 -2.31
C ILE A 38 -15.69 -6.64 -3.58
N PRO A 39 -16.57 -6.08 -4.43
CA PRO A 39 -16.14 -5.26 -5.55
C PRO A 39 -15.31 -4.06 -5.07
N ALA A 40 -14.24 -3.71 -5.77
CA ALA A 40 -13.36 -2.60 -5.39
C ALA A 40 -14.15 -1.29 -5.17
N ALA A 41 -15.12 -1.00 -6.03
CA ALA A 41 -15.97 0.19 -5.90
C ALA A 41 -16.83 0.23 -4.62
N ASN A 42 -17.07 -0.93 -4.00
CA ASN A 42 -17.85 -1.07 -2.75
C ASN A 42 -16.93 -1.25 -1.52
N LEU A 43 -15.64 -1.43 -1.73
CA LEU A 43 -14.69 -1.64 -0.65
C LEU A 43 -14.46 -0.34 0.11
N ARG A 44 -15.07 -0.27 1.30
CA ARG A 44 -14.92 0.85 2.24
C ARG A 44 -13.54 0.77 2.87
N ILE A 45 -12.63 1.62 2.42
CA ILE A 45 -11.24 1.64 2.88
C ILE A 45 -10.69 3.06 2.83
N ARG A 46 -9.76 3.34 3.74
CA ARG A 46 -8.96 4.56 3.77
C ARG A 46 -7.48 4.18 3.62
N ASP A 47 -6.71 5.07 2.99
CA ASP A 47 -5.26 4.94 2.83
C ASP A 47 -4.84 3.59 2.16
N PRO A 48 -5.37 3.27 0.95
CA PRO A 48 -5.20 1.96 0.34
C PRO A 48 -3.81 1.82 -0.29
N TYR A 49 -2.90 1.11 0.36
CA TYR A 49 -1.62 0.69 -0.20
C TYR A 49 -1.77 -0.70 -0.84
N VAL A 50 -1.71 -0.79 -2.16
CA VAL A 50 -1.81 -2.07 -2.89
C VAL A 50 -0.43 -2.65 -3.12
N PHE A 51 -0.16 -3.79 -2.52
CA PHE A 51 1.08 -4.54 -2.69
C PHE A 51 0.87 -5.70 -3.67
N ALA A 52 1.65 -5.74 -4.76
CA ALA A 52 1.67 -6.84 -5.72
C ALA A 52 2.69 -7.88 -5.26
N ASP A 53 2.24 -8.95 -4.63
CA ASP A 53 3.09 -10.01 -4.12
C ASP A 53 3.45 -11.01 -5.23
N LYS A 54 4.70 -10.99 -5.66
CA LYS A 54 5.21 -11.87 -6.72
C LYS A 54 5.28 -13.34 -6.30
N GLU A 55 5.46 -13.59 -5.01
CA GLU A 55 5.55 -14.95 -4.48
C GLU A 55 4.22 -15.71 -4.61
N SER A 56 3.12 -15.05 -4.28
CA SER A 56 1.78 -15.66 -4.36
C SER A 56 1.03 -15.35 -5.66
N GLY A 57 1.48 -14.38 -6.45
CA GLY A 57 0.77 -13.88 -7.64
C GLY A 57 -0.53 -13.15 -7.30
N LYS A 58 -0.64 -12.56 -6.11
CA LYS A 58 -1.82 -11.87 -5.62
C LYS A 58 -1.51 -10.45 -5.16
N TYR A 59 -2.55 -9.65 -5.06
CA TYR A 59 -2.49 -8.31 -4.50
C TYR A 59 -2.98 -8.33 -3.05
N TYR A 60 -2.28 -7.61 -2.18
CA TYR A 60 -2.66 -7.45 -0.78
C TYR A 60 -2.82 -5.98 -0.44
N MET A 61 -3.74 -5.70 0.47
CA MET A 61 -3.86 -4.42 1.16
C MET A 61 -4.05 -4.67 2.65
N HIS A 62 -3.60 -3.73 3.46
CA HIS A 62 -3.89 -3.70 4.89
C HIS A 62 -4.66 -2.43 5.23
N ALA A 63 -5.53 -2.51 6.21
CA ALA A 63 -6.29 -1.36 6.70
C ALA A 63 -6.63 -1.51 8.17
N ASN A 64 -6.98 -0.42 8.81
CA ASN A 64 -7.55 -0.47 10.16
C ASN A 64 -8.98 -1.05 10.16
N GLY A 65 -9.46 -1.45 11.34
CA GLY A 65 -10.80 -2.01 11.51
C GLY A 65 -11.95 -1.00 11.56
N PHE A 66 -11.69 0.31 11.35
CA PHE A 66 -12.73 1.34 11.53
C PHE A 66 -13.86 1.30 10.50
N LYS A 67 -13.59 0.77 9.32
CA LYS A 67 -14.59 0.63 8.25
C LYS A 67 -15.33 -0.71 8.26
N LEU A 68 -14.85 -1.65 9.06
CA LEU A 68 -15.53 -2.93 9.24
C LEU A 68 -16.79 -2.75 10.10
N SER A 69 -17.84 -3.46 9.74
CA SER A 69 -19.06 -3.59 10.54
C SER A 69 -18.78 -4.39 11.84
N ASP A 70 -19.65 -4.26 12.82
CA ASP A 70 -19.52 -5.04 14.06
C ASP A 70 -19.64 -6.55 13.79
N ALA A 71 -20.41 -6.97 12.80
CA ALA A 71 -20.53 -8.35 12.37
C ALA A 71 -19.21 -8.90 11.81
N GLU A 72 -18.51 -8.12 10.97
CA GLU A 72 -17.19 -8.49 10.45
C GLU A 72 -16.15 -8.56 11.57
N ILE A 73 -16.12 -7.57 12.47
CA ILE A 73 -15.22 -7.58 13.64
C ILE A 73 -15.50 -8.81 14.52
N SER A 74 -16.77 -9.10 14.81
CA SER A 74 -17.16 -10.22 15.66
C SER A 74 -16.78 -11.58 15.07
N LYS A 75 -16.81 -11.71 13.75
CA LYS A 75 -16.41 -12.92 13.01
C LYS A 75 -14.97 -13.35 13.34
N PHE A 76 -14.09 -12.40 13.61
CA PHE A 76 -12.68 -12.68 13.88
C PHE A 76 -12.34 -12.73 15.39
N GLY A 77 -13.27 -12.35 16.27
CA GLY A 77 -13.07 -12.38 17.71
C GLY A 77 -12.03 -11.37 18.23
N VAL A 78 -11.66 -10.37 17.42
CA VAL A 78 -10.69 -9.31 17.77
C VAL A 78 -11.34 -7.94 17.61
N GLY A 79 -10.87 -6.97 18.38
CA GLY A 79 -11.40 -5.61 18.34
C GLY A 79 -10.80 -4.77 17.21
N ARG A 80 -11.17 -3.48 17.18
CA ARG A 80 -10.69 -2.52 16.18
C ARG A 80 -9.23 -2.11 16.37
N ARG A 81 -8.55 -2.53 17.44
CA ARG A 81 -7.10 -2.35 17.66
C ARG A 81 -6.29 -3.40 16.89
N ALA A 82 -6.55 -3.51 15.61
CA ALA A 82 -5.92 -4.44 14.70
C ALA A 82 -5.80 -3.83 13.30
N LEU A 83 -4.86 -4.33 12.51
CA LEU A 83 -4.88 -4.18 11.07
C LEU A 83 -5.50 -5.44 10.46
N TYR A 84 -6.23 -5.27 9.38
CA TYR A 84 -6.93 -6.32 8.64
C TYR A 84 -6.38 -6.42 7.23
N ALA A 85 -6.16 -7.64 6.77
CA ALA A 85 -5.68 -7.90 5.42
C ALA A 85 -6.82 -8.15 4.44
N TYR A 86 -6.66 -7.64 3.25
CA TYR A 86 -7.47 -7.90 2.08
C TYR A 86 -6.59 -8.51 0.98
N GLU A 87 -7.18 -9.38 0.18
CA GLU A 87 -6.53 -10.06 -0.95
C GLU A 87 -7.35 -9.88 -2.22
N SER A 88 -6.69 -9.72 -3.37
CA SER A 88 -7.30 -9.73 -4.68
C SER A 88 -6.43 -10.49 -5.69
N LYS A 89 -7.07 -11.07 -6.71
CA LYS A 89 -6.39 -11.68 -7.86
C LYS A 89 -6.42 -10.79 -9.10
N ASP A 90 -7.34 -9.83 -9.15
CA ASP A 90 -7.69 -9.08 -10.35
C ASP A 90 -7.80 -7.55 -10.13
N LEU A 91 -7.59 -7.06 -8.90
CA LEU A 91 -7.81 -5.67 -8.46
C LEU A 91 -9.27 -5.21 -8.51
N LYS A 92 -10.18 -6.02 -9.01
CA LYS A 92 -11.61 -5.70 -9.15
C LYS A 92 -12.44 -6.26 -8.01
N ASN A 93 -12.09 -7.47 -7.57
CA ASN A 93 -12.78 -8.17 -6.51
C ASN A 93 -11.81 -8.50 -5.38
N TRP A 94 -12.22 -8.22 -4.15
CA TRP A 94 -11.43 -8.35 -2.96
C TRP A 94 -12.05 -9.30 -1.95
N LYS A 95 -11.22 -9.89 -1.13
CA LYS A 95 -11.59 -10.75 -0.02
C LYS A 95 -11.00 -10.23 1.27
N LEU A 96 -11.82 -10.06 2.30
CA LEU A 96 -11.35 -9.81 3.66
C LEU A 96 -10.83 -11.10 4.26
N LEU A 97 -9.54 -11.15 4.56
CA LEU A 97 -8.87 -12.34 5.13
C LEU A 97 -8.97 -12.39 6.66
N GLY A 98 -9.01 -11.24 7.31
CA GLY A 98 -9.02 -11.13 8.75
C GLY A 98 -7.84 -10.32 9.30
N PRO A 99 -7.59 -10.39 10.63
CA PRO A 99 -6.57 -9.58 11.28
C PRO A 99 -5.16 -10.03 10.85
N SER A 100 -4.40 -9.08 10.32
CA SER A 100 -2.98 -9.27 9.97
C SER A 100 -2.05 -8.91 11.13
N PHE A 101 -2.40 -7.86 11.88
CA PHE A 101 -1.71 -7.45 13.10
C PHE A 101 -2.72 -7.19 14.23
N ILE A 102 -2.53 -7.84 15.36
CA ILE A 102 -3.27 -7.60 16.61
C ILE A 102 -2.27 -6.99 17.59
N ALA A 103 -2.54 -5.76 18.03
CA ALA A 103 -1.62 -5.05 18.93
C ALA A 103 -1.48 -5.78 20.25
N PRO A 104 -0.26 -6.19 20.65
CA PRO A 104 0.00 -6.71 21.99
C PRO A 104 -0.39 -5.71 23.09
N ALA A 105 -0.64 -6.20 24.30
CA ALA A 105 -1.04 -5.34 25.41
C ALA A 105 0.01 -4.27 25.75
N ASP A 106 1.29 -4.62 25.63
CA ASP A 106 2.45 -3.76 25.89
C ASP A 106 2.87 -2.91 24.67
N PHE A 107 2.21 -3.06 23.52
CA PHE A 107 2.52 -2.24 22.35
C PHE A 107 2.26 -0.75 22.66
N TRP A 108 3.23 0.10 22.32
CA TRP A 108 3.18 1.54 22.62
C TRP A 108 2.02 2.27 21.92
N GLY A 109 1.68 1.85 20.70
CA GLY A 109 0.56 2.42 19.92
C GLY A 109 -0.78 1.92 20.45
N LYS A 110 -1.62 2.84 20.93
CA LYS A 110 -2.92 2.52 21.57
C LYS A 110 -4.11 2.89 20.70
N SER A 111 -3.93 3.80 19.74
CA SER A 111 -4.95 4.25 18.77
C SER A 111 -4.32 4.58 17.42
N ASP A 112 -5.15 5.05 16.48
CA ASP A 112 -4.74 5.53 15.16
C ASP A 112 -3.93 4.48 14.39
N PHE A 113 -4.52 3.34 14.09
CA PHE A 113 -3.94 2.28 13.27
C PHE A 113 -4.05 2.68 11.79
N TRP A 114 -3.28 3.69 11.34
CA TRP A 114 -3.44 4.34 10.04
C TRP A 114 -2.35 3.96 9.05
N ALA A 115 -2.67 4.12 7.77
CA ALA A 115 -1.75 4.08 6.63
C ALA A 115 -0.72 2.93 6.68
N PRO A 116 -1.17 1.67 6.66
CA PRO A 116 -0.26 0.52 6.67
C PRO A 116 0.30 0.24 5.28
N ASP A 117 1.51 0.71 5.00
CA ASP A 117 2.25 0.44 3.77
C ASP A 117 3.05 -0.86 3.90
N MET A 118 2.95 -1.75 2.89
CA MET A 118 3.56 -3.07 2.92
C MET A 118 4.72 -3.20 1.93
N PHE A 119 5.81 -3.89 2.38
CA PHE A 119 7.04 -4.11 1.63
C PHE A 119 7.53 -5.54 1.79
N TYR A 120 8.26 -6.05 0.79
CA TYR A 120 8.96 -7.33 0.87
C TYR A 120 10.45 -7.09 0.68
N ILE A 121 11.23 -7.36 1.72
CA ILE A 121 12.68 -7.11 1.76
C ILE A 121 13.37 -8.33 2.38
N ASP A 122 14.37 -8.86 1.69
CA ASP A 122 15.23 -9.95 2.16
C ASP A 122 14.45 -11.15 2.73
N GLY A 123 13.38 -11.56 2.05
CA GLY A 123 12.58 -12.73 2.43
C GLY A 123 11.55 -12.50 3.52
N LYS A 124 11.31 -11.26 3.94
CA LYS A 124 10.34 -10.87 4.97
C LYS A 124 9.36 -9.84 4.45
N TYR A 125 8.14 -9.88 4.99
CA TYR A 125 7.14 -8.86 4.78
C TYR A 125 7.19 -7.86 5.93
N TYR A 126 7.18 -6.59 5.59
CA TYR A 126 7.17 -5.49 6.55
C TYR A 126 5.94 -4.62 6.30
N ILE A 127 5.33 -4.15 7.38
CA ILE A 127 4.34 -3.07 7.34
C ILE A 127 4.91 -1.90 8.14
N ILE A 128 4.88 -0.71 7.55
CA ILE A 128 5.07 0.53 8.28
C ILE A 128 3.69 1.16 8.43
N ALA A 129 3.30 1.45 9.66
CA ALA A 129 1.99 2.04 9.95
C ALA A 129 2.10 3.08 11.05
N THR A 130 1.16 4.00 11.05
CA THR A 130 1.05 5.10 12.02
C THR A 130 0.24 4.66 13.23
N PHE A 131 0.72 5.01 14.42
CA PHE A 131 0.04 4.76 15.70
C PHE A 131 0.17 5.98 16.61
N SER A 132 -0.81 6.16 17.51
CA SER A 132 -0.72 7.15 18.59
C SER A 132 -0.56 6.49 19.94
N ALA A 133 0.25 7.10 20.79
CA ALA A 133 0.41 6.70 22.19
C ALA A 133 -0.86 6.99 23.01
N GLU A 134 -0.89 6.50 24.26
CA GLU A 134 -2.06 6.70 25.13
C GLU A 134 -2.12 8.10 25.73
N LYS A 135 -0.96 8.66 26.07
CA LYS A 135 -0.90 9.90 26.84
C LYS A 135 -0.46 11.08 25.99
N PRO A 136 -1.03 12.27 26.20
CA PRO A 136 -0.56 13.50 25.60
C PRO A 136 0.88 13.79 25.99
N SER A 137 1.72 14.07 24.99
CA SER A 137 3.14 14.36 25.21
C SER A 137 3.70 15.41 24.26
N ILE A 138 3.00 15.72 23.17
CA ILE A 138 3.43 16.68 22.16
C ILE A 138 2.57 17.93 22.25
N LYS A 139 3.23 19.09 22.25
CA LYS A 139 2.57 20.40 22.18
C LYS A 139 2.34 20.79 20.73
N THR A 140 1.09 21.03 20.36
CA THR A 140 0.71 21.51 19.03
C THR A 140 1.01 23.00 18.85
N VAL A 141 0.95 23.51 17.61
CA VAL A 141 1.08 24.97 17.32
C VAL A 141 0.00 25.79 18.02
N SER A 142 -1.17 25.22 18.29
CA SER A 142 -2.23 25.88 19.08
C SER A 142 -1.99 25.83 20.59
N GLY A 143 -0.89 25.21 21.04
CA GLY A 143 -0.53 25.07 22.45
C GLY A 143 -1.22 23.89 23.16
N LYS A 144 -2.08 23.13 22.49
CA LYS A 144 -2.76 21.95 23.06
C LYS A 144 -1.78 20.77 23.16
N LEU A 145 -1.85 20.01 24.25
CA LEU A 145 -1.16 18.73 24.37
C LEU A 145 -1.99 17.62 23.74
N VAL A 146 -1.35 16.81 22.91
CA VAL A 146 -1.96 15.66 22.22
C VAL A 146 -1.07 14.42 22.38
N PRO A 147 -1.61 13.21 22.21
CA PRO A 147 -0.80 11.99 22.18
C PRO A 147 0.31 12.09 21.12
N MET A 148 1.49 11.57 21.45
CA MET A 148 2.56 11.36 20.48
C MET A 148 2.06 10.42 19.38
N ARG A 149 2.34 10.76 18.13
CA ARG A 149 2.06 9.94 16.95
C ARG A 149 3.37 9.59 16.27
N GLY A 150 3.52 8.35 15.86
CA GLY A 150 4.73 7.90 15.19
C GLY A 150 4.49 6.68 14.33
N CYS A 151 5.46 6.33 13.50
CA CYS A 151 5.41 5.14 12.68
C CYS A 151 6.09 3.97 13.41
N ALA A 152 5.51 2.78 13.28
CA ALA A 152 6.11 1.53 13.74
C ALA A 152 6.35 0.60 12.56
N VAL A 153 7.41 -0.20 12.65
CA VAL A 153 7.68 -1.29 11.73
C VAL A 153 7.15 -2.59 12.30
N LEU A 154 6.32 -3.28 11.55
CA LEU A 154 5.83 -4.61 11.83
C LEU A 154 6.47 -5.59 10.83
N VAL A 155 6.71 -6.83 11.24
CA VAL A 155 7.36 -7.87 10.42
C VAL A 155 6.62 -9.18 10.48
N SER A 156 6.56 -9.89 9.35
CA SER A 156 5.99 -11.23 9.22
C SER A 156 6.72 -12.06 8.16
N ASP A 157 6.59 -13.38 8.24
CA ASP A 157 6.96 -14.32 7.16
C ASP A 157 5.86 -14.50 6.11
N ARG A 158 4.72 -13.81 6.26
CA ARG A 158 3.53 -13.95 5.43
C ARG A 158 2.95 -12.57 5.09
N PRO A 159 2.40 -12.39 3.86
CA PRO A 159 1.80 -11.12 3.47
C PRO A 159 0.45 -10.83 4.14
N ASP A 160 -0.25 -11.86 4.61
CA ASP A 160 -1.66 -11.78 5.02
C ASP A 160 -1.87 -11.72 6.54
N LYS A 161 -0.90 -12.16 7.33
CA LYS A 161 -1.09 -12.29 8.80
C LYS A 161 0.21 -12.48 9.55
N GLY A 162 0.10 -12.49 10.90
CA GLY A 162 1.20 -12.83 11.79
C GLY A 162 2.21 -11.72 11.98
N PHE A 163 1.87 -10.49 11.59
CA PHE A 163 2.73 -9.34 11.80
C PHE A 163 2.93 -9.07 13.29
N LYS A 164 4.19 -8.75 13.65
CA LYS A 164 4.60 -8.43 15.02
C LYS A 164 5.41 -7.15 15.02
N PRO A 165 5.35 -6.31 16.07
CA PRO A 165 6.21 -5.14 16.17
C PRO A 165 7.69 -5.56 16.14
N LEU A 166 8.47 -4.87 15.31
CA LEU A 166 9.92 -5.08 15.25
C LEU A 166 10.64 -4.42 16.43
N SER A 167 10.03 -3.40 17.02
CA SER A 167 10.55 -2.62 18.15
C SER A 167 9.44 -2.25 19.12
N GLY A 168 9.82 -2.01 20.38
CA GLY A 168 8.91 -1.50 21.43
C GLY A 168 8.65 0.00 21.36
N LYS A 169 9.18 0.71 20.34
CA LYS A 169 9.04 2.16 20.16
C LYS A 169 8.87 2.52 18.68
N PRO A 170 8.44 3.78 18.37
CA PRO A 170 8.39 4.26 17.00
C PRO A 170 9.77 4.20 16.32
N ILE A 171 9.75 4.03 14.99
CA ILE A 171 10.95 4.17 14.15
C ILE A 171 11.24 5.64 13.81
N THR A 172 10.23 6.48 13.86
CA THR A 172 10.33 7.94 13.69
C THR A 172 10.72 8.61 15.00
N PRO A 173 11.24 9.87 14.99
CA PRO A 173 11.66 10.56 16.21
C PRO A 173 10.54 10.69 17.25
N GLU A 174 10.81 10.29 18.48
CA GLU A 174 9.81 10.23 19.57
C GLU A 174 9.26 11.61 20.02
N ASN A 175 9.97 12.69 19.70
CA ASN A 175 9.53 14.06 19.96
C ASN A 175 8.82 14.74 18.77
N TRP A 176 8.56 13.97 17.70
CA TRP A 176 7.83 14.44 16.53
C TRP A 176 6.44 13.81 16.47
N MET A 177 5.49 14.54 15.92
CA MET A 177 4.25 13.96 15.42
C MET A 177 4.52 13.54 13.98
N ALA A 178 4.78 12.24 13.79
CA ALA A 178 5.10 11.67 12.50
C ALA A 178 4.04 10.67 12.05
N LEU A 179 3.67 10.69 10.78
CA LEU A 179 2.67 9.81 10.20
C LEU A 179 3.05 9.40 8.77
N ASP A 180 2.34 8.40 8.24
CA ASP A 180 2.40 7.93 6.85
C ASP A 180 3.82 7.52 6.42
N GLY A 181 4.44 6.68 7.26
CA GLY A 181 5.77 6.15 6.98
C GLY A 181 5.74 5.17 5.81
N THR A 182 6.60 5.39 4.84
CA THR A 182 6.78 4.55 3.66
C THR A 182 8.26 4.34 3.34
N LEU A 183 8.58 3.40 2.45
CA LEU A 183 9.96 3.10 2.06
C LEU A 183 10.22 3.39 0.59
N PHE A 184 11.47 3.73 0.34
CA PHE A 184 12.06 3.76 -1.00
C PHE A 184 13.47 3.16 -0.96
N GLU A 185 13.76 2.23 -1.86
CA GLU A 185 15.11 1.72 -2.10
C GLU A 185 15.72 2.50 -3.27
N ASP A 186 16.87 3.13 -3.04
CA ASP A 186 17.54 3.92 -4.07
C ASP A 186 18.37 3.05 -5.02
N GLY A 187 19.05 3.69 -6.00
CA GLY A 187 19.84 2.97 -7.00
C GLY A 187 21.08 2.27 -6.43
N ASP A 188 21.52 2.65 -5.24
CA ASP A 188 22.66 2.09 -4.54
C ASP A 188 22.25 1.00 -3.54
N GLY A 189 20.95 0.68 -3.46
CA GLY A 189 20.37 -0.30 -2.54
C GLY A 189 20.21 0.22 -1.10
N GLU A 190 20.35 1.53 -0.88
CA GLU A 190 20.09 2.16 0.40
C GLU A 190 18.60 2.35 0.63
N LEU A 191 18.13 2.00 1.82
CA LEU A 191 16.74 2.20 2.19
C LEU A 191 16.51 3.56 2.82
N TRP A 192 15.47 4.22 2.36
CA TRP A 192 14.98 5.49 2.86
C TRP A 192 13.59 5.34 3.44
N LEU A 193 13.42 5.76 4.68
CA LEU A 193 12.13 5.97 5.33
C LEU A 193 11.67 7.39 5.00
N LEU A 194 10.52 7.51 4.33
CA LEU A 194 9.84 8.78 4.12
C LEU A 194 8.63 8.84 5.06
N TYR A 195 8.33 10.00 5.58
CA TYR A 195 7.17 10.22 6.45
C TYR A 195 6.80 11.70 6.49
N CYS A 196 5.62 11.99 7.00
CA CYS A 196 5.17 13.35 7.24
C CYS A 196 5.45 13.76 8.69
N ARG A 197 6.00 14.95 8.90
CA ARG A 197 5.92 15.64 10.20
C ARG A 197 4.67 16.48 10.20
N GLU A 198 3.78 16.17 11.13
CA GLU A 198 2.39 16.60 11.08
C GLU A 198 2.21 18.11 11.34
N TRP A 199 1.32 18.72 10.55
CA TRP A 199 0.96 20.14 10.67
C TRP A 199 0.46 20.55 12.07
N LEU A 200 -0.13 19.61 12.82
CA LEU A 200 -0.52 19.89 14.22
C LEU A 200 0.66 20.34 15.08
N GLN A 201 1.86 19.84 14.80
CA GLN A 201 3.08 20.22 15.51
C GLN A 201 3.79 21.41 14.88
N VAL A 202 3.87 21.46 13.54
CA VAL A 202 4.74 22.42 12.85
C VAL A 202 3.99 23.54 12.10
N GLY A 203 2.66 23.45 12.02
CA GLY A 203 1.80 24.39 11.28
C GLY A 203 1.73 24.07 9.80
N ASP A 204 2.83 24.18 9.10
CA ASP A 204 2.97 23.80 7.70
C ASP A 204 3.64 22.43 7.64
N GLY A 205 2.85 21.39 7.33
CA GLY A 205 3.29 20.00 7.30
C GLY A 205 4.54 19.79 6.45
N GLU A 206 5.39 18.90 6.88
CA GLU A 206 6.69 18.63 6.27
C GLU A 206 6.76 17.19 5.72
N ILE A 207 7.26 17.03 4.50
CA ILE A 207 7.70 15.71 4.00
C ILE A 207 9.17 15.55 4.39
N VAL A 208 9.47 14.41 5.02
CA VAL A 208 10.77 14.12 5.60
C VAL A 208 11.31 12.81 5.04
N ALA A 209 12.62 12.75 4.83
CA ALA A 209 13.34 11.53 4.50
C ALA A 209 14.47 11.28 5.49
N GLN A 210 14.70 10.01 5.81
CA GLN A 210 15.79 9.57 6.67
C GLN A 210 16.24 8.19 6.22
N LYS A 211 17.54 7.92 6.16
CA LYS A 211 17.99 6.56 5.89
C LYS A 211 17.56 5.60 7.00
N ILE A 212 17.30 4.36 6.65
CA ILE A 212 16.94 3.30 7.58
C ILE A 212 17.83 2.08 7.35
N SER A 213 18.23 1.41 8.43
CA SER A 213 19.01 0.17 8.32
C SER A 213 18.23 -0.92 7.58
N ARG A 214 18.92 -1.75 6.81
CA ARG A 214 18.28 -2.79 5.98
C ARG A 214 17.50 -3.82 6.82
N ASP A 215 17.88 -4.02 8.08
CA ASP A 215 17.12 -4.83 9.03
C ASP A 215 15.90 -4.11 9.64
N MET A 216 15.60 -2.90 9.19
CA MET A 216 14.45 -2.07 9.57
C MET A 216 14.37 -1.68 11.05
N LYS A 217 15.46 -1.85 11.82
CA LYS A 217 15.44 -1.64 13.29
C LYS A 217 15.76 -0.23 13.74
N LYS A 218 16.46 0.54 12.92
CA LYS A 218 16.90 1.90 13.27
C LYS A 218 17.03 2.80 12.07
N THR A 219 16.74 4.06 12.25
CA THR A 219 17.11 5.12 11.31
C THR A 219 18.59 5.46 11.40
N LEU A 220 19.15 5.98 10.31
CA LEU A 220 20.56 6.32 10.17
C LEU A 220 20.70 7.80 9.80
N GLY A 221 21.56 8.52 10.52
CA GLY A 221 21.72 9.96 10.33
C GLY A 221 20.50 10.77 10.81
N GLU A 222 20.55 12.07 10.54
CA GLU A 222 19.47 12.98 10.93
C GLU A 222 18.34 13.01 9.90
N PRO A 223 17.08 13.21 10.34
CA PRO A 223 15.97 13.41 9.42
C PRO A 223 16.14 14.69 8.61
N LYS A 224 15.89 14.60 7.30
CA LYS A 224 15.97 15.73 6.37
C LYS A 224 14.56 16.12 5.90
N VAL A 225 14.16 17.36 6.15
CA VAL A 225 12.96 17.93 5.55
C VAL A 225 13.22 18.15 4.07
N LEU A 226 12.42 17.50 3.22
CA LEU A 226 12.51 17.64 1.76
C LEU A 226 11.78 18.89 1.27
N PHE A 227 10.56 19.11 1.76
CA PHE A 227 9.76 20.29 1.49
C PHE A 227 8.58 20.42 2.48
N LYS A 228 7.92 21.57 2.45
CA LYS A 228 6.70 21.87 3.19
C LYS A 228 5.49 21.89 2.25
N ALA A 229 4.31 21.66 2.78
CA ALA A 229 3.08 21.64 1.98
C ALA A 229 2.87 22.96 1.21
N SER A 230 3.08 24.10 1.87
CA SER A 230 2.88 25.43 1.26
C SER A 230 3.83 25.74 0.10
N SER A 231 4.92 24.98 -0.09
CA SER A 231 5.83 25.16 -1.23
C SER A 231 5.20 24.75 -2.56
N ALA A 232 4.16 23.88 -2.54
CA ALA A 232 3.50 23.45 -3.74
C ALA A 232 2.60 24.54 -4.35
N PRO A 233 2.72 24.84 -5.67
CA PRO A 233 1.94 25.90 -6.32
C PRO A 233 0.43 25.69 -6.27
N TRP A 234 -0.03 24.45 -6.20
CA TRP A 234 -1.45 24.08 -6.16
C TRP A 234 -2.11 24.24 -4.78
N ILE A 235 -1.34 24.49 -3.72
CA ILE A 235 -1.87 24.93 -2.43
C ILE A 235 -2.22 26.40 -2.55
N ALA A 236 -3.50 26.71 -2.65
CA ALA A 236 -3.99 28.05 -2.98
C ALA A 236 -3.77 29.05 -1.83
N ASP A 237 -4.11 28.67 -0.60
CA ASP A 237 -3.84 29.48 0.58
C ASP A 237 -2.44 29.17 1.09
N LYS A 238 -1.60 30.19 1.19
CA LYS A 238 -0.23 30.09 1.72
C LYS A 238 -0.12 30.51 3.18
N SER A 239 -1.21 30.98 3.76
CA SER A 239 -1.34 31.31 5.17
C SER A 239 -1.98 30.18 5.95
N GLY A 240 -1.62 30.01 7.20
CA GLY A 240 -2.29 29.02 8.06
C GLY A 240 -1.58 27.68 8.14
N THR A 241 -2.37 26.63 8.35
CA THR A 241 -1.85 25.26 8.56
C THR A 241 -2.13 24.41 7.33
N HIS A 242 -1.14 23.60 6.93
CA HIS A 242 -1.23 22.77 5.74
C HIS A 242 -0.85 21.32 6.05
N VAL A 243 -1.68 20.41 5.59
CA VAL A 243 -1.48 18.96 5.73
C VAL A 243 -0.43 18.46 4.74
N THR A 244 0.37 17.49 5.15
CA THR A 244 1.13 16.60 4.28
C THR A 244 0.79 15.16 4.63
N ASP A 245 0.39 14.35 3.64
CA ASP A 245 0.06 12.92 3.80
C ASP A 245 0.69 12.10 2.66
N ALA A 246 0.93 10.81 2.91
CA ALA A 246 1.28 9.79 1.92
C ALA A 246 2.42 10.13 0.95
N PRO A 247 3.64 10.35 1.40
CA PRO A 247 4.79 10.59 0.53
C PRO A 247 5.27 9.28 -0.13
N VAL A 248 4.87 9.00 -1.36
CA VAL A 248 5.26 7.77 -2.08
C VAL A 248 6.18 8.11 -3.24
N VAL A 249 7.42 7.59 -3.20
CA VAL A 249 8.45 7.85 -4.21
C VAL A 249 8.55 6.70 -5.22
N ASN A 250 8.70 7.05 -6.47
CA ASN A 250 8.96 6.15 -7.58
C ASN A 250 10.02 6.74 -8.51
N ARG A 251 10.53 5.93 -9.44
CA ARG A 251 11.54 6.32 -10.43
C ARG A 251 10.99 6.25 -11.83
N LEU A 252 11.23 7.30 -12.62
CA LEU A 252 11.00 7.32 -14.06
C LEU A 252 12.13 6.56 -14.81
N PRO A 253 11.90 6.15 -16.07
CA PRO A 253 12.91 5.43 -16.86
C PRO A 253 14.22 6.19 -17.06
N ASP A 254 14.19 7.53 -17.05
CA ASP A 254 15.38 8.40 -17.17
C ASP A 254 16.17 8.57 -15.87
N GLY A 255 15.73 7.91 -14.77
CA GLY A 255 16.37 8.01 -13.46
C GLY A 255 15.81 9.10 -12.55
N THR A 256 15.02 10.04 -13.05
CA THR A 256 14.34 11.06 -12.25
C THR A 256 13.45 10.41 -11.20
N LEU A 257 13.52 10.87 -9.95
CA LEU A 257 12.55 10.47 -8.94
C LEU A 257 11.30 11.36 -9.03
N TYR A 258 10.16 10.76 -8.79
CA TYR A 258 8.93 11.49 -8.52
C TYR A 258 8.27 11.00 -7.24
N MET A 259 7.57 11.90 -6.58
CA MET A 259 6.80 11.64 -5.37
C MET A 259 5.36 12.07 -5.60
N THR A 260 4.42 11.17 -5.30
CA THR A 260 3.03 11.55 -5.05
C THR A 260 2.86 11.80 -3.56
N TRP A 261 2.07 12.80 -3.20
CA TRP A 261 1.73 13.14 -1.83
C TRP A 261 0.38 13.85 -1.78
N SER A 262 -0.23 13.99 -0.62
CA SER A 262 -1.58 14.53 -0.52
C SER A 262 -1.67 15.69 0.45
N SER A 263 -2.59 16.61 0.16
CA SER A 263 -2.94 17.75 1.00
C SER A 263 -4.32 18.31 0.65
N PHE A 264 -4.74 19.33 1.39
CA PHE A 264 -5.99 20.04 1.14
C PHE A 264 -5.76 21.33 0.36
N SER A 265 -6.54 21.55 -0.70
CA SER A 265 -6.69 22.82 -1.40
C SER A 265 -8.13 22.92 -1.88
N GLY A 266 -9.02 23.37 -0.98
CA GLY A 266 -10.48 23.30 -1.14
C GLY A 266 -11.05 21.89 -0.95
N LYS A 267 -10.40 20.89 -1.53
CA LYS A 267 -10.68 19.45 -1.39
C LYS A 267 -9.40 18.70 -1.03
N TYR A 268 -9.51 17.44 -0.65
CA TYR A 268 -8.35 16.54 -0.54
C TYR A 268 -7.84 16.19 -1.93
N ARG A 269 -6.54 16.33 -2.16
CA ARG A 269 -5.94 16.25 -3.48
C ARG A 269 -4.60 15.54 -3.44
N ILE A 270 -4.26 14.94 -4.58
CA ILE A 270 -2.96 14.32 -4.83
C ILE A 270 -2.09 15.32 -5.58
N GLY A 271 -0.95 15.66 -5.04
CA GLY A 271 0.09 16.43 -5.70
C GLY A 271 1.23 15.55 -6.19
N ALA A 272 2.07 16.09 -7.06
CA ALA A 272 3.31 15.47 -7.46
C ALA A 272 4.48 16.44 -7.36
N ALA A 273 5.66 15.90 -7.07
CA ALA A 273 6.94 16.61 -7.17
C ALA A 273 7.97 15.69 -7.84
N LYS A 274 8.99 16.26 -8.48
CA LYS A 274 10.09 15.49 -9.06
C LYS A 274 11.44 15.93 -8.50
N SER A 275 12.36 14.97 -8.33
CA SER A 275 13.78 15.23 -8.06
C SER A 275 14.58 14.88 -9.31
N PRO A 276 14.97 15.88 -10.14
CA PRO A 276 15.68 15.65 -11.39
C PRO A 276 17.07 15.01 -11.19
N SER A 277 17.66 15.19 -10.00
CA SER A 277 18.94 14.59 -9.64
C SER A 277 18.89 13.07 -9.45
N GLY A 278 17.68 12.48 -9.38
CA GLY A 278 17.49 11.06 -9.05
C GLY A 278 17.83 10.70 -7.60
N LYS A 279 18.00 11.69 -6.71
CA LYS A 279 18.34 11.53 -5.29
C LYS A 279 17.17 11.92 -4.39
N ILE A 280 16.95 11.14 -3.32
CA ILE A 280 15.92 11.43 -2.32
C ILE A 280 16.20 12.76 -1.62
N ASP A 281 17.44 12.98 -1.23
CA ASP A 281 17.88 14.18 -0.53
C ASP A 281 18.25 15.35 -1.48
N GLY A 282 17.91 15.24 -2.77
CA GLY A 282 18.05 16.28 -3.75
C GLY A 282 16.98 17.37 -3.63
N GLU A 283 16.98 18.30 -4.58
CA GLU A 283 15.93 19.30 -4.72
C GLU A 283 14.65 18.65 -5.28
N TRP A 284 13.50 19.03 -4.74
CA TRP A 284 12.18 18.60 -5.19
C TRP A 284 11.42 19.74 -5.85
N VAL A 285 11.04 19.57 -7.09
CA VAL A 285 10.31 20.56 -7.89
C VAL A 285 8.86 20.10 -8.03
N HIS A 286 7.92 20.91 -7.53
CA HIS A 286 6.49 20.60 -7.57
C HIS A 286 5.88 20.80 -8.95
N PHE A 287 4.95 19.93 -9.32
CA PHE A 287 4.06 20.17 -10.45
C PHE A 287 3.06 21.28 -10.11
N PRO A 288 2.69 22.12 -11.09
CA PRO A 288 1.91 23.33 -10.83
C PRO A 288 0.45 23.08 -10.45
N ARG A 289 -0.06 21.86 -10.70
CA ARG A 289 -1.46 21.47 -10.44
C ARG A 289 -1.52 20.16 -9.69
N ALA A 290 -2.57 19.99 -8.89
CA ALA A 290 -2.94 18.68 -8.34
C ALA A 290 -3.37 17.73 -9.48
N LEU A 291 -3.23 16.42 -9.25
CA LEU A 291 -3.47 15.38 -10.25
C LEU A 291 -4.95 14.98 -10.36
N ASN A 292 -5.75 15.27 -9.34
CA ASN A 292 -7.17 14.90 -9.27
C ASN A 292 -8.05 16.04 -8.74
N ASP A 293 -9.37 15.88 -8.89
CA ASP A 293 -10.38 16.83 -8.38
C ASP A 293 -11.61 16.10 -7.81
N ASP A 294 -11.48 14.84 -7.45
CA ASP A 294 -12.55 13.99 -6.95
C ASP A 294 -12.57 13.84 -5.42
N ASP A 295 -11.96 14.81 -4.72
CA ASP A 295 -11.81 14.79 -3.26
C ASP A 295 -11.15 13.49 -2.75
N GLY A 296 -10.19 12.98 -3.52
CA GLY A 296 -9.44 11.77 -3.21
C GLY A 296 -7.99 12.05 -2.89
N GLY A 297 -7.37 11.17 -2.13
CA GLY A 297 -5.97 11.31 -1.76
C GLY A 297 -5.42 10.09 -1.05
N HIS A 298 -4.25 10.26 -0.44
CA HIS A 298 -3.45 9.21 0.14
C HIS A 298 -3.13 8.14 -0.90
N ALA A 299 -2.41 8.56 -1.94
CA ALA A 299 -2.21 7.76 -3.14
C ALA A 299 -0.88 7.00 -3.10
N MET A 300 -0.92 5.75 -3.56
CA MET A 300 0.27 5.00 -3.88
C MET A 300 0.26 4.57 -5.35
N VAL A 301 1.43 4.54 -5.97
CA VAL A 301 1.62 4.08 -7.34
C VAL A 301 2.30 2.72 -7.33
N PHE A 302 1.74 1.76 -8.07
CA PHE A 302 2.26 0.40 -8.13
C PHE A 302 2.23 -0.16 -9.56
N LYS A 303 2.98 -1.24 -9.77
CA LYS A 303 2.92 -2.03 -11.00
C LYS A 303 2.10 -3.28 -10.81
N THR A 304 1.23 -3.56 -11.79
CA THR A 304 0.51 -4.82 -11.88
C THR A 304 1.43 -5.96 -12.32
N PHE A 305 0.97 -7.20 -12.25
CA PHE A 305 1.71 -8.35 -12.77
C PHE A 305 1.88 -8.31 -14.29
N SER A 306 0.98 -7.61 -15.03
CA SER A 306 1.12 -7.35 -16.48
C SER A 306 2.12 -6.24 -16.81
N GLY A 307 2.62 -5.51 -15.80
CA GLY A 307 3.57 -4.41 -15.97
C GLY A 307 2.92 -3.02 -16.09
N ASP A 308 1.58 -2.95 -16.10
CA ASP A 308 0.85 -1.68 -16.13
C ASP A 308 1.09 -0.89 -14.84
N THR A 309 1.16 0.42 -14.95
CA THR A 309 1.27 1.30 -13.78
C THR A 309 -0.12 1.77 -13.36
N LYS A 310 -0.45 1.54 -12.10
CA LYS A 310 -1.71 1.95 -11.48
C LYS A 310 -1.45 2.88 -10.31
N ILE A 311 -2.46 3.65 -9.95
CA ILE A 311 -2.54 4.43 -8.72
C ILE A 311 -3.74 3.97 -7.91
N SER A 312 -3.54 3.72 -6.62
CA SER A 312 -4.63 3.50 -5.66
C SER A 312 -4.73 4.67 -4.71
N TYR A 313 -5.94 5.04 -4.32
CA TYR A 313 -6.23 6.08 -3.34
C TYR A 313 -7.66 5.92 -2.82
N HIS A 314 -8.02 6.60 -1.75
CA HIS A 314 -9.42 6.65 -1.33
C HIS A 314 -10.10 7.91 -1.89
N SER A 315 -11.38 7.79 -2.24
CA SER A 315 -12.23 8.89 -2.72
C SER A 315 -13.72 8.58 -2.46
N PRO A 316 -14.53 9.60 -2.08
CA PRO A 316 -14.11 10.92 -1.61
C PRO A 316 -13.50 10.88 -0.22
N ASN A 317 -12.86 11.96 0.25
CA ASN A 317 -12.33 12.08 1.62
C ASN A 317 -13.45 12.42 2.61
N SER A 318 -14.32 11.47 2.86
CA SER A 318 -15.53 11.61 3.68
C SER A 318 -15.82 10.31 4.44
N LYS A 319 -17.00 10.22 5.09
CA LYS A 319 -17.43 8.99 5.74
C LYS A 319 -17.65 7.81 4.78
N ASN A 320 -17.80 8.10 3.48
CA ASN A 320 -18.11 7.12 2.44
C ASN A 320 -16.94 6.84 1.51
N GLU A 321 -15.71 7.07 1.97
CA GLU A 321 -14.52 6.76 1.18
C GLU A 321 -14.49 5.29 0.75
N THR A 322 -14.11 5.09 -0.51
CA THR A 322 -13.95 3.77 -1.13
C THR A 322 -12.60 3.67 -1.84
N LEU A 323 -12.20 2.44 -2.10
CA LEU A 323 -11.03 2.16 -2.93
C LEU A 323 -11.23 2.69 -4.34
N THR A 324 -10.28 3.47 -4.81
CA THR A 324 -10.17 3.88 -6.20
C THR A 324 -8.85 3.36 -6.75
N ILE A 325 -8.89 2.63 -7.87
CA ILE A 325 -7.72 2.17 -8.62
C ILE A 325 -7.88 2.64 -10.05
N ARG A 326 -6.88 3.36 -10.59
CA ARG A 326 -6.88 3.90 -11.94
C ARG A 326 -5.55 3.69 -12.64
N ASP A 327 -5.53 3.84 -13.97
CA ASP A 327 -4.30 3.93 -14.72
C ASP A 327 -3.51 5.17 -14.30
N PHE A 328 -2.21 5.04 -14.25
CA PHE A 328 -1.31 6.12 -13.91
C PHE A 328 -0.15 6.17 -14.91
N GLY A 329 0.21 7.36 -15.35
CA GLY A 329 1.29 7.50 -16.31
C GLY A 329 1.95 8.88 -16.27
N PHE A 330 3.08 8.94 -16.99
CA PHE A 330 3.83 10.16 -17.21
C PHE A 330 4.07 10.32 -18.73
N LYS A 331 3.61 11.42 -19.28
CA LYS A 331 3.75 11.73 -20.70
C LYS A 331 3.81 13.24 -20.90
N ASP A 332 4.66 13.71 -21.84
CA ASP A 332 4.82 15.12 -22.19
C ASP A 332 5.07 16.00 -20.93
N ASP A 333 5.98 15.53 -20.07
CA ASP A 333 6.34 16.14 -18.76
C ASP A 333 5.14 16.39 -17.82
N LYS A 334 4.11 15.54 -17.90
CA LYS A 334 2.91 15.60 -17.06
C LYS A 334 2.52 14.22 -16.55
N PHE A 335 2.12 14.14 -15.28
CA PHE A 335 1.42 12.98 -14.76
C PHE A 335 -0.06 13.04 -15.12
N PHE A 336 -0.64 11.88 -15.32
CA PHE A 336 -2.08 11.75 -15.51
C PHE A 336 -2.62 10.55 -14.72
N ILE A 337 -3.86 10.70 -14.26
CA ILE A 337 -4.68 9.63 -13.71
C ILE A 337 -5.74 9.33 -14.76
N GLY A 338 -5.81 8.08 -15.22
CA GLY A 338 -6.77 7.65 -16.23
C GLY A 338 -8.22 7.78 -15.76
N ASP A 339 -9.16 7.75 -16.70
CA ASP A 339 -10.58 7.78 -16.42
C ASP A 339 -11.05 6.50 -15.70
N LYS A 340 -12.19 6.62 -15.00
CA LYS A 340 -12.82 5.50 -14.27
C LYS A 340 -13.29 4.41 -15.21
#